data_b4ef96d91d5a6d6ddc3fd497c2b0c386
#
_entry.id   b4ef96d91d5a6d6ddc3fd497c2b0c386
#
_cell.length_a   1.000
_cell.length_b   1.000
_cell.length_c   1.000
_cell.angle_alpha   90.00
_cell.angle_beta   90.00
_cell.angle_gamma   90.00
#
_symmetry.space_group_name_H-M   'P 1'
#
loop_
_entity.id
_entity.type
_entity.pdbx_description
1 polymer ?
#
loop_
_entity_poly.entity_id
_entity_poly.type
_entity_poly.pdbx_seq_one_letter_code
_entity_poly.pdbx_strand_id
1 'polypeptide(L)'
;MAATLFSGCKANNSGTKALKKVTVVLDWTPNTNHTGLYVAKEKGYYKAQGLDVTIEQPPEDGALSLLASGKAQFAISFQEEIATALTASNPLDVTAVAALIQHNDSGIISLKSKGITSPKGMEGMRYATWDSPVEKATLKYLITKDGGDYSKVKMIPSTVDDVVTALKTNIDCVWIYYPQEGIAAETKGLDTNFFAFKDLDPALDFYTPVLASSSKFLKSDPDTAKKFLKATAQGYEYAIKDPDGAADILCKSVPEMDKQIAKKGQEWLKTQYKAEVSQWGKIDKTRWDRFYTWLYDNKVLTKKIASGEGFTNDYLPEK
;
A
#
# COMPACT_ATOMS: atom_id res chain seq x y z
N MET A 1 33.09 -71.25 9.62
CA MET A 1 31.81 -70.54 9.68
C MET A 1 32.15 -69.07 9.93
N ALA A 2 32.03 -68.21 8.89
CA ALA A 2 32.29 -66.80 9.02
C ALA A 2 30.93 -66.10 8.97
N ALA A 3 30.57 -65.43 10.05
CA ALA A 3 29.33 -64.61 10.15
C ALA A 3 29.63 -63.19 9.67
N THR A 4 29.06 -62.83 8.54
CA THR A 4 29.11 -61.47 7.98
C THR A 4 27.96 -60.61 8.59
N LEU A 5 28.33 -59.66 9.43
CA LEU A 5 27.43 -58.67 9.98
C LEU A 5 27.17 -57.58 8.90
N PHE A 6 25.96 -57.56 8.35
CA PHE A 6 25.45 -56.45 7.54
C PHE A 6 25.05 -55.32 8.45
N SER A 7 25.85 -54.24 8.48
CA SER A 7 25.52 -52.96 9.12
C SER A 7 24.64 -52.15 8.15
N GLY A 8 23.31 -52.13 8.42
CA GLY A 8 22.37 -51.34 7.63
C GLY A 8 22.51 -49.86 7.95
N CYS A 9 23.11 -49.08 7.05
CA CYS A 9 23.00 -47.62 7.07
C CYS A 9 21.55 -47.20 6.85
N LYS A 10 20.87 -46.75 7.90
CA LYS A 10 19.63 -45.96 7.76
C LYS A 10 19.98 -44.66 7.07
N ALA A 11 19.68 -44.54 5.79
CA ALA A 11 19.63 -43.25 5.11
C ALA A 11 18.55 -42.42 5.75
N ASN A 12 18.94 -41.39 6.48
CA ASN A 12 18.05 -40.31 6.92
C ASN A 12 17.58 -39.55 5.65
N ASN A 13 16.45 -39.98 5.15
CA ASN A 13 15.76 -39.28 4.06
C ASN A 13 15.10 -38.00 4.67
N SER A 14 15.92 -36.95 4.86
CA SER A 14 15.39 -35.59 5.13
C SER A 14 14.71 -35.10 3.88
N GLY A 15 13.52 -35.59 3.62
CA GLY A 15 12.65 -35.09 2.57
C GLY A 15 12.45 -33.59 2.77
N THR A 16 13.03 -32.77 1.91
CA THR A 16 12.77 -31.34 1.85
C THR A 16 11.27 -31.17 1.71
N LYS A 17 10.61 -30.72 2.79
CA LYS A 17 9.16 -30.45 2.79
C LYS A 17 8.90 -29.43 1.67
N ALA A 18 8.04 -29.75 0.72
CA ALA A 18 7.70 -28.85 -0.37
C ALA A 18 7.21 -27.51 0.20
N LEU A 19 7.70 -26.41 -0.35
CA LEU A 19 7.29 -25.06 0.05
C LEU A 19 5.82 -24.87 -0.31
N LYS A 20 5.09 -24.18 0.57
CA LYS A 20 3.71 -23.84 0.33
C LYS A 20 3.61 -22.60 -0.56
N LYS A 21 2.90 -22.70 -1.67
CA LYS A 21 2.70 -21.59 -2.61
C LYS A 21 1.78 -20.54 -1.99
N VAL A 22 2.15 -19.28 -2.12
CA VAL A 22 1.38 -18.11 -1.71
C VAL A 22 1.52 -17.04 -2.79
N THR A 23 0.41 -16.51 -3.25
CA THR A 23 0.40 -15.37 -4.19
C THR A 23 0.00 -14.11 -3.45
N VAL A 24 0.77 -13.03 -3.63
CA VAL A 24 0.42 -11.67 -3.25
C VAL A 24 0.34 -10.82 -4.51
N VAL A 25 -0.79 -10.12 -4.68
CA VAL A 25 -1.04 -9.23 -5.81
C VAL A 25 -0.81 -7.80 -5.36
N LEU A 26 -0.06 -7.02 -6.12
CA LEU A 26 0.19 -5.60 -5.86
C LEU A 26 -1.04 -4.75 -6.23
N ASP A 27 -1.08 -3.51 -5.77
CA ASP A 27 -2.08 -2.50 -6.11
C ASP A 27 -1.78 -1.77 -7.44
N TRP A 28 -0.50 -1.70 -7.80
CA TRP A 28 0.01 -0.99 -8.97
C TRP A 28 1.28 -1.65 -9.51
N THR A 29 1.92 -1.01 -10.49
CA THR A 29 3.29 -1.40 -10.88
C THR A 29 4.21 -1.37 -9.66
N PRO A 30 5.21 -2.25 -9.59
CA PRO A 30 6.13 -2.31 -8.45
C PRO A 30 6.74 -0.94 -8.14
N ASN A 31 6.67 -0.53 -6.88
CA ASN A 31 7.18 0.74 -6.39
C ASN A 31 7.76 0.62 -4.98
N THR A 32 8.21 1.73 -4.42
CA THR A 32 8.91 1.74 -3.12
C THR A 32 8.05 1.30 -1.93
N ASN A 33 6.71 1.39 -2.00
CA ASN A 33 5.83 0.87 -0.94
C ASN A 33 5.90 -0.68 -0.85
N HIS A 34 6.23 -1.36 -1.95
CA HIS A 34 6.31 -2.83 -2.01
C HIS A 34 7.66 -3.41 -1.56
N THR A 35 8.64 -2.56 -1.23
CA THR A 35 10.03 -2.96 -0.96
C THR A 35 10.13 -4.09 0.06
N GLY A 36 9.36 -4.06 1.15
CA GLY A 36 9.40 -5.11 2.17
C GLY A 36 9.06 -6.50 1.64
N LEU A 37 8.15 -6.60 0.65
CA LEU A 37 7.81 -7.88 0.00
C LEU A 37 8.99 -8.43 -0.80
N TYR A 38 9.64 -7.58 -1.61
CA TYR A 38 10.81 -7.96 -2.41
C TYR A 38 12.01 -8.31 -1.54
N VAL A 39 12.25 -7.55 -0.47
CA VAL A 39 13.29 -7.85 0.53
C VAL A 39 13.02 -9.21 1.19
N ALA A 40 11.79 -9.47 1.63
CA ALA A 40 11.44 -10.74 2.26
C ALA A 40 11.65 -11.93 1.31
N LYS A 41 11.38 -11.76 0.03
CA LYS A 41 11.62 -12.76 -1.01
C LYS A 41 13.10 -12.98 -1.28
N GLU A 42 13.87 -11.92 -1.55
CA GLU A 42 15.28 -11.99 -1.90
C GLU A 42 16.16 -12.47 -0.72
N LYS A 43 15.86 -12.02 0.50
CA LYS A 43 16.53 -12.46 1.73
C LYS A 43 16.14 -13.87 2.17
N GLY A 44 15.17 -14.50 1.50
CA GLY A 44 14.73 -15.86 1.80
C GLY A 44 13.85 -15.96 3.06
N TYR A 45 13.30 -14.85 3.58
CA TYR A 45 12.47 -14.88 4.80
C TYR A 45 11.19 -15.70 4.59
N TYR A 46 10.57 -15.63 3.40
CA TYR A 46 9.45 -16.51 3.06
C TYR A 46 9.85 -17.99 3.03
N LYS A 47 10.97 -18.31 2.39
CA LYS A 47 11.49 -19.69 2.34
C LYS A 47 11.80 -20.25 3.73
N ALA A 48 12.34 -19.43 4.63
CA ALA A 48 12.57 -19.80 6.02
C ALA A 48 11.29 -20.12 6.79
N GLN A 49 10.15 -19.57 6.36
CA GLN A 49 8.82 -19.90 6.88
C GLN A 49 8.15 -21.07 6.12
N GLY A 50 8.85 -21.72 5.19
CA GLY A 50 8.31 -22.80 4.37
C GLY A 50 7.36 -22.33 3.25
N LEU A 51 7.47 -21.08 2.82
CA LEU A 51 6.61 -20.48 1.80
C LEU A 51 7.39 -20.22 0.49
N ASP A 52 6.73 -20.47 -0.64
CA ASP A 52 7.14 -20.04 -1.97
C ASP A 52 6.20 -18.91 -2.42
N VAL A 53 6.69 -17.67 -2.33
CA VAL A 53 5.86 -16.48 -2.55
C VAL A 53 6.07 -15.94 -3.96
N THR A 54 4.95 -15.83 -4.70
CA THR A 54 4.87 -15.11 -5.97
C THR A 54 4.30 -13.71 -5.72
N ILE A 55 4.98 -12.68 -6.27
CA ILE A 55 4.51 -11.29 -6.24
C ILE A 55 4.05 -10.98 -7.66
N GLU A 56 2.79 -10.61 -7.84
CA GLU A 56 2.15 -10.37 -9.14
C GLU A 56 1.63 -8.93 -9.23
N GLN A 57 1.66 -8.35 -10.43
CA GLN A 57 1.01 -7.07 -10.68
C GLN A 57 -0.51 -7.25 -10.75
N PRO A 58 -1.30 -6.19 -10.47
CA PRO A 58 -2.75 -6.30 -10.50
C PRO A 58 -3.25 -6.49 -11.94
N PRO A 59 -4.34 -7.27 -12.13
CA PRO A 59 -5.07 -7.28 -13.37
C PRO A 59 -5.92 -5.99 -13.52
N GLU A 60 -6.49 -5.75 -14.71
CA GLU A 60 -7.38 -4.61 -14.95
C GLU A 60 -8.56 -4.53 -13.96
N ASP A 61 -9.08 -5.67 -13.51
CA ASP A 61 -10.18 -5.78 -12.53
C ASP A 61 -9.75 -5.49 -11.07
N GLY A 62 -8.47 -5.16 -10.85
CA GLY A 62 -7.91 -4.86 -9.54
C GLY A 62 -7.54 -6.09 -8.70
N ALA A 63 -6.73 -5.87 -7.68
CA ALA A 63 -6.16 -6.93 -6.83
C ALA A 63 -7.21 -7.64 -5.96
N LEU A 64 -8.23 -6.90 -5.47
CA LEU A 64 -9.26 -7.46 -4.59
C LEU A 64 -10.13 -8.51 -5.28
N SER A 65 -10.31 -8.46 -6.61
CA SER A 65 -11.05 -9.47 -7.37
C SER A 65 -10.37 -10.85 -7.32
N LEU A 66 -9.03 -10.87 -7.43
CA LEU A 66 -8.24 -12.11 -7.31
C LEU A 66 -8.26 -12.66 -5.89
N LEU A 67 -8.22 -11.77 -4.90
CA LEU A 67 -8.32 -12.13 -3.49
C LEU A 67 -9.67 -12.78 -3.18
N ALA A 68 -10.77 -12.12 -3.54
CA ALA A 68 -12.14 -12.61 -3.29
C ALA A 68 -12.45 -13.94 -4.00
N SER A 69 -11.86 -14.15 -5.19
CA SER A 69 -12.00 -15.44 -5.92
C SER A 69 -11.11 -16.55 -5.37
N GLY A 70 -10.21 -16.26 -4.42
CA GLY A 70 -9.27 -17.23 -3.84
C GLY A 70 -8.07 -17.57 -4.76
N LYS A 71 -7.89 -16.85 -5.85
CA LYS A 71 -6.73 -16.99 -6.75
C LYS A 71 -5.45 -16.40 -6.15
N ALA A 72 -5.59 -15.41 -5.26
CA ALA A 72 -4.51 -14.87 -4.45
C ALA A 72 -4.84 -15.07 -2.95
N GLN A 73 -3.81 -15.18 -2.11
CA GLN A 73 -3.95 -15.26 -0.66
C GLN A 73 -3.85 -13.90 -0.01
N PHE A 74 -3.07 -12.99 -0.62
CA PHE A 74 -2.91 -11.62 -0.18
C PHE A 74 -2.98 -10.65 -1.36
N ALA A 75 -3.35 -9.42 -1.07
CA ALA A 75 -3.35 -8.33 -2.02
C ALA A 75 -2.94 -7.03 -1.33
N ILE A 76 -2.22 -6.18 -2.03
CA ILE A 76 -2.08 -4.78 -1.63
C ILE A 76 -3.35 -4.06 -2.11
N SER A 77 -3.89 -3.18 -1.28
CA SER A 77 -5.08 -2.40 -1.55
C SER A 77 -5.10 -1.14 -0.68
N PHE A 78 -6.17 -0.41 -0.71
CA PHE A 78 -6.35 0.83 0.01
C PHE A 78 -7.54 0.73 0.97
N GLN A 79 -7.53 1.49 2.05
CA GLN A 79 -8.61 1.44 3.04
C GLN A 79 -9.97 1.81 2.43
N GLU A 80 -10.02 2.74 1.48
CA GLU A 80 -11.23 3.13 0.74
C GLU A 80 -11.75 2.05 -0.20
N GLU A 81 -10.88 1.28 -0.83
CA GLU A 81 -11.28 0.14 -1.68
C GLU A 81 -11.91 -0.97 -0.84
N ILE A 82 -11.32 -1.27 0.33
CA ILE A 82 -11.92 -2.22 1.27
C ILE A 82 -13.30 -1.74 1.71
N ALA A 83 -13.46 -0.44 2.04
CA ALA A 83 -14.76 0.12 2.40
C ALA A 83 -15.80 -0.04 1.28
N THR A 84 -15.39 0.24 0.04
CA THR A 84 -16.23 0.08 -1.15
C THR A 84 -16.61 -1.38 -1.36
N ALA A 85 -15.64 -2.31 -1.23
CA ALA A 85 -15.85 -3.74 -1.37
C ALA A 85 -16.84 -4.30 -0.32
N LEU A 86 -16.73 -3.84 0.93
CA LEU A 86 -17.62 -4.25 2.03
C LEU A 86 -19.05 -3.70 1.87
N THR A 87 -19.22 -2.55 1.27
CA THR A 87 -20.52 -1.87 1.14
C THR A 87 -21.20 -2.08 -0.21
N ALA A 88 -20.55 -2.76 -1.13
CA ALA A 88 -21.11 -3.11 -2.44
C ALA A 88 -22.41 -3.92 -2.34
N SER A 89 -23.19 -3.96 -3.41
CA SER A 89 -24.42 -4.78 -3.49
C SER A 89 -24.13 -6.29 -3.29
N ASN A 90 -22.95 -6.73 -3.79
CA ASN A 90 -22.39 -8.06 -3.54
C ASN A 90 -21.05 -7.85 -2.81
N PRO A 91 -21.03 -7.80 -1.47
CA PRO A 91 -19.83 -7.55 -0.71
C PRO A 91 -18.75 -8.59 -0.98
N LEU A 92 -17.49 -8.13 -1.10
CA LEU A 92 -16.35 -9.03 -1.23
C LEU A 92 -15.87 -9.45 0.17
N ASP A 93 -15.41 -10.71 0.27
CA ASP A 93 -14.76 -11.21 1.48
C ASP A 93 -13.30 -10.72 1.52
N VAL A 94 -13.10 -9.51 2.04
CA VAL A 94 -11.80 -8.87 2.16
C VAL A 94 -11.60 -8.24 3.53
N THR A 95 -10.38 -8.33 4.06
CA THR A 95 -10.01 -7.84 5.39
C THR A 95 -8.56 -7.37 5.35
N ALA A 96 -8.28 -6.14 5.78
CA ALA A 96 -6.90 -5.67 5.96
C ALA A 96 -6.23 -6.42 7.12
N VAL A 97 -5.00 -6.86 6.92
CA VAL A 97 -4.22 -7.63 7.90
C VAL A 97 -2.92 -6.94 8.31
N ALA A 98 -2.51 -5.89 7.59
CA ALA A 98 -1.40 -5.02 7.98
C ALA A 98 -1.48 -3.68 7.23
N ALA A 99 -1.08 -2.60 7.90
CA ALA A 99 -0.76 -1.32 7.26
C ALA A 99 0.68 -1.38 6.72
N LEU A 100 0.91 -1.04 5.45
CA LEU A 100 2.26 -0.99 4.92
C LEU A 100 3.03 0.20 5.49
N ILE A 101 2.38 1.35 5.52
CA ILE A 101 2.85 2.58 6.18
C ILE A 101 1.78 3.07 7.17
N GLN A 102 2.20 3.85 8.16
CA GLN A 102 1.29 4.20 9.24
C GLN A 102 0.41 5.41 8.95
N HIS A 103 0.85 6.35 8.13
CA HIS A 103 0.11 7.57 7.83
C HIS A 103 -0.14 7.72 6.34
N ASN A 104 -1.23 8.40 5.99
CA ASN A 104 -1.50 8.79 4.61
C ASN A 104 -0.41 9.75 4.12
N ASP A 105 0.35 9.34 3.13
CA ASP A 105 1.42 10.12 2.50
C ASP A 105 0.97 10.84 1.23
N SER A 106 -0.31 10.75 0.91
CA SER A 106 -0.86 11.38 -0.28
C SER A 106 -1.28 12.85 -0.05
N GLY A 107 -1.34 13.58 -1.14
CA GLY A 107 -1.69 14.99 -1.13
C GLY A 107 -1.64 15.59 -2.53
N ILE A 108 -1.75 16.90 -2.60
CA ILE A 108 -1.72 17.64 -3.86
C ILE A 108 -0.34 18.22 -4.09
N ILE A 109 0.23 17.93 -5.27
CA ILE A 109 1.46 18.57 -5.76
C ILE A 109 1.15 19.55 -6.89
N SER A 110 1.90 20.63 -6.97
CA SER A 110 1.88 21.63 -8.05
C SER A 110 3.25 22.24 -8.23
N LEU A 111 3.52 22.86 -9.38
CA LEU A 111 4.68 23.74 -9.50
C LEU A 111 4.52 24.96 -8.57
N LYS A 112 5.59 25.36 -7.89
CA LYS A 112 5.58 26.50 -6.97
C LYS A 112 5.17 27.80 -7.65
N SER A 113 5.52 27.95 -8.94
CA SER A 113 5.11 29.09 -9.78
C SER A 113 3.60 29.22 -9.97
N LYS A 114 2.81 28.17 -9.67
CA LYS A 114 1.34 28.23 -9.70
C LYS A 114 0.73 28.81 -8.43
N GLY A 115 1.51 28.94 -7.36
CA GLY A 115 1.06 29.54 -6.10
C GLY A 115 0.02 28.70 -5.32
N ILE A 116 -0.16 27.42 -5.66
CA ILE A 116 -1.11 26.53 -5.01
C ILE A 116 -0.47 26.00 -3.72
N THR A 117 -0.81 26.59 -2.57
CA THR A 117 -0.26 26.25 -1.25
C THR A 117 -1.32 25.69 -0.28
N SER A 118 -2.59 25.71 -0.69
CA SER A 118 -3.72 25.18 0.09
C SER A 118 -4.84 24.68 -0.85
N PRO A 119 -5.83 23.94 -0.35
CA PRO A 119 -6.95 23.45 -1.16
C PRO A 119 -7.70 24.56 -1.90
N LYS A 120 -7.95 25.72 -1.27
CA LYS A 120 -8.57 26.88 -1.91
C LYS A 120 -7.78 27.39 -3.12
N GLY A 121 -6.46 27.28 -3.09
CA GLY A 121 -5.61 27.68 -4.20
C GLY A 121 -5.83 26.91 -5.50
N MET A 122 -6.60 25.80 -5.45
CA MET A 122 -6.96 25.01 -6.63
C MET A 122 -8.09 25.63 -7.46
N GLU A 123 -8.77 26.69 -6.99
CA GLU A 123 -9.82 27.38 -7.77
C GLU A 123 -9.28 27.90 -9.10
N GLY A 124 -9.96 27.57 -10.20
CA GLY A 124 -9.55 27.94 -11.56
C GLY A 124 -8.41 27.14 -12.16
N MET A 125 -7.76 26.29 -11.37
CA MET A 125 -6.61 25.46 -11.80
C MET A 125 -7.06 24.17 -12.48
N ARG A 126 -6.19 23.64 -13.36
CA ARG A 126 -6.38 22.37 -14.08
C ARG A 126 -5.86 21.24 -13.20
N TYR A 127 -6.78 20.47 -12.67
CA TYR A 127 -6.50 19.31 -11.84
C TYR A 127 -6.68 18.02 -12.64
N ALA A 128 -5.65 17.14 -12.66
CA ALA A 128 -5.78 15.82 -13.27
C ALA A 128 -6.59 14.89 -12.37
N THR A 129 -7.72 14.38 -12.87
CA THR A 129 -8.64 13.52 -12.12
C THR A 129 -8.74 12.14 -12.73
N TRP A 130 -8.74 11.09 -11.89
CA TRP A 130 -9.12 9.73 -12.30
C TRP A 130 -10.60 9.42 -12.04
N ASP A 131 -11.39 10.44 -11.72
CA ASP A 131 -12.85 10.42 -11.62
C ASP A 131 -13.42 9.55 -10.48
N SER A 132 -12.64 9.27 -9.45
CA SER A 132 -13.06 8.46 -8.29
C SER A 132 -14.05 9.22 -7.38
N PRO A 133 -15.06 8.54 -6.80
CA PRO A 133 -15.94 9.16 -5.81
C PRO A 133 -15.21 9.66 -4.57
N VAL A 134 -14.19 8.92 -4.09
CA VAL A 134 -13.37 9.30 -2.93
C VAL A 134 -12.55 10.54 -3.23
N GLU A 135 -11.90 10.58 -4.39
CA GLU A 135 -11.15 11.75 -4.86
C GLU A 135 -12.01 13.01 -4.86
N LYS A 136 -13.16 12.94 -5.53
CA LYS A 136 -14.09 14.09 -5.64
C LYS A 136 -14.60 14.55 -4.27
N ALA A 137 -14.95 13.62 -3.39
CA ALA A 137 -15.41 13.93 -2.04
C ALA A 137 -14.30 14.59 -1.21
N THR A 138 -13.07 14.07 -1.29
CA THR A 138 -11.91 14.61 -0.58
C THR A 138 -11.60 16.04 -1.02
N LEU A 139 -11.51 16.28 -2.34
CA LEU A 139 -11.23 17.61 -2.88
C LEU A 139 -12.35 18.60 -2.53
N LYS A 140 -13.62 18.21 -2.73
CA LYS A 140 -14.75 19.04 -2.38
C LYS A 140 -14.76 19.41 -0.90
N TYR A 141 -14.53 18.41 -0.03
CA TYR A 141 -14.48 18.62 1.41
C TYR A 141 -13.37 19.60 1.80
N LEU A 142 -12.14 19.36 1.35
CA LEU A 142 -10.98 20.17 1.72
C LEU A 142 -11.06 21.59 1.16
N ILE A 143 -11.45 21.76 -0.10
CA ILE A 143 -11.58 23.08 -0.73
C ILE A 143 -12.67 23.89 -0.01
N THR A 144 -13.82 23.27 0.30
CA THR A 144 -14.90 23.94 1.02
C THR A 144 -14.49 24.32 2.45
N LYS A 145 -13.79 23.40 3.15
CA LYS A 145 -13.26 23.64 4.50
C LYS A 145 -12.27 24.80 4.54
N ASP A 146 -11.48 24.97 3.48
CA ASP A 146 -10.53 26.08 3.31
C ASP A 146 -11.19 27.38 2.80
N GLY A 147 -12.50 27.41 2.71
CA GLY A 147 -13.30 28.57 2.25
C GLY A 147 -13.23 28.81 0.74
N GLY A 148 -12.94 27.79 -0.04
CA GLY A 148 -12.95 27.79 -1.49
C GLY A 148 -14.23 27.18 -2.10
N ASP A 149 -14.32 27.28 -3.42
CA ASP A 149 -15.42 26.75 -4.24
C ASP A 149 -14.91 25.65 -5.18
N TYR A 150 -15.21 24.38 -4.84
CA TYR A 150 -14.83 23.21 -5.62
C TYR A 150 -15.31 23.27 -7.08
N SER A 151 -16.47 23.90 -7.35
CA SER A 151 -17.01 23.99 -8.71
C SER A 151 -16.14 24.80 -9.68
N LYS A 152 -15.22 25.59 -9.16
CA LYS A 152 -14.27 26.37 -9.97
C LYS A 152 -13.02 25.57 -10.39
N VAL A 153 -12.77 24.40 -9.80
CA VAL A 153 -11.65 23.55 -10.21
C VAL A 153 -11.91 22.98 -11.59
N LYS A 154 -10.95 23.09 -12.49
CA LYS A 154 -11.05 22.54 -13.84
C LYS A 154 -10.60 21.09 -13.83
N MET A 155 -11.54 20.17 -13.72
CA MET A 155 -11.29 18.73 -13.71
C MET A 155 -10.89 18.29 -15.12
N ILE A 156 -9.65 17.77 -15.26
CA ILE A 156 -9.10 17.25 -16.51
C ILE A 156 -9.02 15.73 -16.39
N PRO A 157 -9.88 14.95 -17.05
CA PRO A 157 -9.80 13.48 -17.03
C PRO A 157 -8.46 13.02 -17.58
N SER A 158 -7.61 12.51 -16.73
CA SER A 158 -6.27 12.04 -17.08
C SER A 158 -5.70 11.18 -15.96
N THR A 159 -5.28 9.95 -16.29
CA THR A 159 -4.38 9.20 -15.43
C THR A 159 -2.97 9.74 -15.66
N VAL A 160 -2.31 10.15 -14.59
CA VAL A 160 -0.96 10.72 -14.65
C VAL A 160 0.05 9.63 -14.29
N ASP A 161 0.72 9.08 -15.31
CA ASP A 161 1.81 8.11 -15.12
C ASP A 161 3.16 8.78 -14.83
N ASP A 162 3.36 10.01 -15.36
CA ASP A 162 4.55 10.84 -15.14
C ASP A 162 4.14 12.25 -14.68
N VAL A 163 4.23 12.45 -13.37
CA VAL A 163 3.90 13.73 -12.72
C VAL A 163 4.81 14.86 -13.20
N VAL A 164 6.09 14.56 -13.50
CA VAL A 164 7.08 15.57 -13.95
C VAL A 164 6.67 16.15 -15.29
N THR A 165 6.28 15.31 -16.23
CA THR A 165 5.78 15.74 -17.54
C THR A 165 4.42 16.42 -17.44
N ALA A 166 3.49 15.89 -16.65
CA ALA A 166 2.15 16.43 -16.49
C ALA A 166 2.19 17.87 -15.96
N LEU A 167 2.95 18.15 -14.90
CA LEU A 167 3.07 19.47 -14.28
C LEU A 167 3.76 20.50 -15.21
N LYS A 168 4.59 20.07 -16.16
CA LYS A 168 5.24 20.94 -17.15
C LYS A 168 4.35 21.30 -18.34
N THR A 169 3.25 20.58 -18.54
CA THR A 169 2.44 20.70 -19.75
C THR A 169 1.07 21.34 -19.48
N ASN A 170 0.05 20.51 -19.26
CA ASN A 170 -1.34 20.95 -19.24
C ASN A 170 -2.07 20.76 -17.90
N ILE A 171 -1.36 20.29 -16.87
CA ILE A 171 -1.88 20.08 -15.52
C ILE A 171 -1.23 21.10 -14.57
N ASP A 172 -2.02 21.72 -13.72
CA ASP A 172 -1.54 22.68 -12.72
C ASP A 172 -1.32 22.03 -11.36
N CYS A 173 -2.13 21.01 -11.03
CA CYS A 173 -2.00 20.22 -9.80
C CYS A 173 -2.58 18.82 -9.98
N VAL A 174 -2.12 17.89 -9.14
CA VAL A 174 -2.53 16.49 -9.16
C VAL A 174 -2.36 15.86 -7.78
N TRP A 175 -3.22 14.88 -7.44
CA TRP A 175 -3.05 14.02 -6.25
C TRP A 175 -1.94 13.01 -6.50
N ILE A 176 -1.01 12.93 -5.57
CA ILE A 176 0.14 12.01 -5.62
C ILE A 176 0.34 11.30 -4.29
N TYR A 177 1.17 10.25 -4.32
CA TYR A 177 1.79 9.65 -3.15
C TYR A 177 3.26 10.11 -3.08
N TYR A 178 3.61 10.81 -2.00
CA TYR A 178 4.87 11.54 -1.91
C TYR A 178 6.13 10.71 -2.13
N PRO A 179 6.26 9.46 -1.59
CA PRO A 179 7.49 8.67 -1.74
C PRO A 179 7.81 8.23 -3.17
N GLN A 180 6.87 8.33 -4.09
CA GLN A 180 7.06 8.06 -5.52
C GLN A 180 7.12 9.37 -6.31
N GLU A 181 5.97 10.00 -6.52
CA GLU A 181 5.86 11.13 -7.44
C GLU A 181 6.45 12.42 -6.85
N GLY A 182 6.34 12.65 -5.53
CA GLY A 182 6.96 13.79 -4.86
C GLY A 182 8.48 13.72 -4.94
N ILE A 183 9.04 12.56 -4.60
CA ILE A 183 10.49 12.30 -4.70
C ILE A 183 10.96 12.33 -6.16
N ALA A 184 10.16 11.86 -7.12
CA ALA A 184 10.48 11.95 -8.53
C ALA A 184 10.56 13.42 -9.00
N ALA A 185 9.58 14.25 -8.62
CA ALA A 185 9.56 15.68 -8.94
C ALA A 185 10.80 16.40 -8.38
N GLU A 186 11.14 16.19 -7.12
CA GLU A 186 12.34 16.73 -6.48
C GLU A 186 13.63 16.26 -7.18
N THR A 187 13.73 14.95 -7.47
CA THR A 187 14.92 14.36 -8.10
C THR A 187 15.15 14.90 -9.51
N LYS A 188 14.07 15.22 -10.24
CA LYS A 188 14.12 15.85 -11.57
C LYS A 188 14.20 17.38 -11.50
N GLY A 189 14.40 17.96 -10.31
CA GLY A 189 14.67 19.39 -10.11
C GLY A 189 13.45 20.30 -10.29
N LEU A 190 12.21 19.79 -10.09
CA LEU A 190 11.02 20.63 -10.07
C LEU A 190 10.93 21.38 -8.73
N ASP A 191 10.70 22.68 -8.79
CA ASP A 191 10.36 23.49 -7.60
C ASP A 191 8.84 23.40 -7.38
N THR A 192 8.42 22.62 -6.39
CA THR A 192 7.02 22.26 -6.16
C THR A 192 6.51 22.72 -4.81
N ASN A 193 5.20 22.94 -4.73
CA ASN A 193 4.43 22.92 -3.48
C ASN A 193 3.75 21.56 -3.34
N PHE A 194 3.73 21.07 -2.12
CA PHE A 194 2.97 19.88 -1.74
C PHE A 194 2.25 20.13 -0.41
N PHE A 195 0.98 19.74 -0.32
CA PHE A 195 0.27 19.70 0.95
C PHE A 195 -0.37 18.33 1.14
N ALA A 196 -0.03 17.68 2.26
CA ALA A 196 -0.54 16.35 2.59
C ALA A 196 -1.95 16.43 3.20
N PHE A 197 -2.82 15.51 2.84
CA PHE A 197 -4.20 15.48 3.34
C PHE A 197 -4.29 15.26 4.83
N LYS A 198 -3.43 14.41 5.40
CA LYS A 198 -3.36 14.15 6.84
C LYS A 198 -3.11 15.39 7.69
N ASP A 199 -2.42 16.39 7.13
CA ASP A 199 -2.09 17.63 7.83
C ASP A 199 -3.27 18.62 7.82
N LEU A 200 -4.25 18.42 6.92
CA LEU A 200 -5.43 19.27 6.77
C LEU A 200 -6.64 18.77 7.58
N ASP A 201 -6.76 17.47 7.73
CA ASP A 201 -7.82 16.85 8.53
C ASP A 201 -7.41 15.46 9.05
N PRO A 202 -7.54 15.21 10.37
CA PRO A 202 -7.26 13.89 10.94
C PRO A 202 -8.09 12.74 10.35
N ALA A 203 -9.28 13.00 9.79
CA ALA A 203 -10.07 11.97 9.14
C ALA A 203 -9.44 11.49 7.82
N LEU A 204 -8.58 12.29 7.23
CA LEU A 204 -7.86 11.97 6.00
C LEU A 204 -6.47 11.36 6.26
N ASP A 205 -6.12 11.11 7.53
CA ASP A 205 -4.97 10.29 7.91
C ASP A 205 -5.36 8.80 7.97
N PHE A 206 -5.75 8.26 6.83
CA PHE A 206 -6.18 6.87 6.67
C PHE A 206 -5.03 5.97 6.17
N TYR A 207 -5.23 4.65 6.27
CA TYR A 207 -4.21 3.68 5.87
C TYR A 207 -4.22 3.44 4.36
N THR A 208 -3.12 3.80 3.70
CA THR A 208 -2.93 3.64 2.26
C THR A 208 -1.43 3.59 1.93
N PRO A 209 -0.88 2.43 1.43
CA PRO A 209 -1.60 1.17 1.19
C PRO A 209 -1.69 0.26 2.42
N VAL A 210 -2.55 -0.77 2.29
CA VAL A 210 -2.69 -1.87 3.25
C VAL A 210 -2.49 -3.23 2.58
N LEU A 211 -2.08 -4.22 3.37
CA LEU A 211 -2.10 -5.62 2.95
C LEU A 211 -3.44 -6.23 3.36
N ALA A 212 -4.14 -6.82 2.42
CA ALA A 212 -5.43 -7.46 2.61
C ALA A 212 -5.38 -8.98 2.37
N SER A 213 -6.33 -9.69 2.94
CA SER A 213 -6.59 -11.11 2.73
C SER A 213 -8.10 -11.39 2.77
N SER A 214 -8.54 -12.62 2.44
CA SER A 214 -9.94 -13.00 2.64
C SER A 214 -10.16 -13.64 4.02
N SER A 215 -11.28 -13.35 4.66
CA SER A 215 -11.64 -13.97 5.95
C SER A 215 -11.73 -15.49 5.82
N LYS A 216 -12.12 -15.98 4.65
CA LYS A 216 -12.15 -17.41 4.34
C LYS A 216 -10.76 -18.03 4.41
N PHE A 217 -9.75 -17.42 3.74
CA PHE A 217 -8.38 -17.90 3.78
C PHE A 217 -7.80 -17.81 5.19
N LEU A 218 -7.96 -16.68 5.86
CA LEU A 218 -7.48 -16.45 7.22
C LEU A 218 -7.97 -17.50 8.21
N LYS A 219 -9.25 -17.92 8.09
CA LYS A 219 -9.86 -18.95 8.94
C LYS A 219 -9.43 -20.35 8.56
N SER A 220 -9.28 -20.65 7.26
CA SER A 220 -8.94 -21.99 6.79
C SER A 220 -7.47 -22.34 6.95
N ASP A 221 -6.58 -21.34 6.94
CA ASP A 221 -5.13 -21.51 6.97
C ASP A 221 -4.39 -20.38 7.75
N PRO A 222 -4.74 -20.22 9.04
CA PRO A 222 -4.17 -19.16 9.88
C PRO A 222 -2.66 -19.25 10.02
N ASP A 223 -2.09 -20.46 10.00
CA ASP A 223 -0.66 -20.68 10.11
C ASP A 223 0.11 -20.11 8.92
N THR A 224 -0.41 -20.31 7.72
CA THR A 224 0.20 -19.72 6.51
C THR A 224 0.11 -18.20 6.54
N ALA A 225 -1.04 -17.65 6.98
CA ALA A 225 -1.21 -16.20 7.11
C ALA A 225 -0.21 -15.59 8.11
N LYS A 226 -0.05 -16.18 9.29
CA LYS A 226 0.94 -15.74 10.30
C LYS A 226 2.38 -15.86 9.80
N LYS A 227 2.74 -16.94 9.12
CA LYS A 227 4.06 -17.15 8.55
C LYS A 227 4.38 -16.13 7.47
N PHE A 228 3.42 -15.84 6.59
CA PHE A 228 3.57 -14.83 5.54
C PHE A 228 3.78 -13.43 6.15
N LEU A 229 2.92 -13.02 7.08
CA LEU A 229 3.01 -11.72 7.75
C LEU A 229 4.29 -11.59 8.57
N LYS A 230 4.76 -12.65 9.23
CA LYS A 230 6.04 -12.66 9.94
C LYS A 230 7.23 -12.40 9.01
N ALA A 231 7.28 -13.08 7.87
CA ALA A 231 8.34 -12.89 6.88
C ALA A 231 8.25 -11.51 6.21
N THR A 232 7.05 -11.04 5.91
CA THR A 232 6.80 -9.70 5.35
C THR A 232 7.26 -8.62 6.32
N ALA A 233 6.91 -8.72 7.61
CA ALA A 233 7.35 -7.80 8.65
C ALA A 233 8.89 -7.74 8.72
N GLN A 234 9.59 -8.89 8.63
CA GLN A 234 11.06 -8.92 8.57
C GLN A 234 11.61 -8.16 7.36
N GLY A 235 10.92 -8.21 6.23
CA GLY A 235 11.30 -7.45 5.04
C GLY A 235 11.19 -5.93 5.25
N TYR A 236 10.10 -5.45 5.85
CA TYR A 236 9.94 -4.02 6.17
C TYR A 236 10.87 -3.58 7.30
N GLU A 237 11.12 -4.40 8.32
CA GLU A 237 12.10 -4.11 9.36
C GLU A 237 13.54 -4.02 8.79
N TYR A 238 13.86 -4.83 7.78
CA TYR A 238 15.13 -4.70 7.04
C TYR A 238 15.18 -3.35 6.30
N ALA A 239 14.10 -2.97 5.58
CA ALA A 239 14.03 -1.71 4.83
C ALA A 239 14.13 -0.47 5.75
N ILE A 240 13.65 -0.56 6.99
CA ILE A 240 13.82 0.49 8.01
C ILE A 240 15.31 0.62 8.41
N LYS A 241 16.02 -0.50 8.60
CA LYS A 241 17.39 -0.52 9.09
C LYS A 241 18.43 -0.20 8.01
N ASP A 242 18.19 -0.65 6.80
CA ASP A 242 19.07 -0.52 5.64
C ASP A 242 18.26 -0.11 4.40
N PRO A 243 17.82 1.16 4.34
CA PRO A 243 16.99 1.66 3.24
C PRO A 243 17.72 1.61 1.88
N ASP A 244 19.04 1.84 1.86
CA ASP A 244 19.85 1.75 0.63
C ASP A 244 19.93 0.31 0.11
N GLY A 245 20.23 -0.65 0.98
CA GLY A 245 20.25 -2.06 0.62
C GLY A 245 18.88 -2.58 0.20
N ALA A 246 17.81 -2.09 0.82
CA ALA A 246 16.44 -2.41 0.45
C ALA A 246 16.07 -1.86 -0.93
N ALA A 247 16.47 -0.62 -1.24
CA ALA A 247 16.29 -0.01 -2.56
C ALA A 247 17.08 -0.78 -3.64
N ASP A 248 18.31 -1.21 -3.35
CA ASP A 248 19.12 -2.01 -4.28
C ASP A 248 18.47 -3.38 -4.57
N ILE A 249 17.87 -4.03 -3.56
CA ILE A 249 17.10 -5.27 -3.73
C ILE A 249 15.86 -5.04 -4.61
N LEU A 250 15.12 -3.96 -4.35
CA LEU A 250 13.94 -3.60 -5.16
C LEU A 250 14.33 -3.36 -6.61
N CYS A 251 15.34 -2.52 -6.89
CA CYS A 251 15.80 -2.23 -8.26
C CYS A 251 16.37 -3.46 -8.98
N LYS A 252 16.98 -4.42 -8.26
CA LYS A 252 17.39 -5.71 -8.85
C LYS A 252 16.20 -6.53 -9.31
N SER A 253 15.10 -6.48 -8.56
CA SER A 253 13.86 -7.21 -8.86
C SER A 253 12.97 -6.50 -9.90
N VAL A 254 13.14 -5.18 -10.04
CA VAL A 254 12.37 -4.28 -10.90
C VAL A 254 13.34 -3.39 -11.68
N PRO A 255 13.96 -3.91 -12.76
CA PRO A 255 15.06 -3.23 -13.47
C PRO A 255 14.69 -1.88 -14.11
N GLU A 256 13.40 -1.66 -14.40
CA GLU A 256 12.87 -0.40 -14.94
C GLU A 256 12.79 0.74 -13.93
N MET A 257 12.96 0.46 -12.64
CA MET A 257 12.88 1.46 -11.58
C MET A 257 14.11 2.38 -11.57
N ASP A 258 13.86 3.70 -11.50
CA ASP A 258 14.93 4.68 -11.31
C ASP A 258 15.57 4.51 -9.91
N LYS A 259 16.84 4.09 -9.91
CA LYS A 259 17.58 3.78 -8.67
C LYS A 259 17.71 4.98 -7.73
N GLN A 260 17.82 6.20 -8.26
CA GLN A 260 17.95 7.40 -7.44
C GLN A 260 16.63 7.72 -6.74
N ILE A 261 15.51 7.58 -7.46
CA ILE A 261 14.16 7.75 -6.90
C ILE A 261 13.90 6.66 -5.85
N ALA A 262 14.23 5.41 -6.15
CA ALA A 262 14.07 4.30 -5.22
C ALA A 262 14.82 4.53 -3.90
N LYS A 263 16.09 4.94 -3.96
CA LYS A 263 16.89 5.22 -2.75
C LYS A 263 16.33 6.36 -1.91
N LYS A 264 16.02 7.48 -2.54
CA LYS A 264 15.42 8.63 -1.82
C LYS A 264 14.04 8.29 -1.25
N GLY A 265 13.21 7.55 -2.00
CA GLY A 265 11.91 7.06 -1.54
C GLY A 265 12.04 6.15 -0.34
N GLN A 266 12.99 5.20 -0.35
CA GLN A 266 13.23 4.31 0.80
C GLN A 266 13.78 5.06 2.02
N GLU A 267 14.66 6.02 1.82
CA GLU A 267 15.17 6.88 2.90
C GLU A 267 14.02 7.66 3.57
N TRP A 268 13.06 8.14 2.79
CA TRP A 268 11.86 8.79 3.31
C TRP A 268 10.93 7.77 4.01
N LEU A 269 10.66 6.64 3.38
CA LEU A 269 9.73 5.60 3.86
C LEU A 269 10.19 4.92 5.15
N LYS A 270 11.51 4.83 5.42
CA LYS A 270 12.02 4.17 6.64
C LYS A 270 11.40 4.71 7.92
N THR A 271 11.02 5.99 7.94
CA THR A 271 10.36 6.63 9.09
C THR A 271 8.84 6.47 9.07
N GLN A 272 8.24 6.07 7.93
CA GLN A 272 6.79 5.96 7.75
C GLN A 272 6.26 4.54 7.98
N TYR A 273 7.09 3.51 7.76
CA TYR A 273 6.67 2.12 7.89
C TYR A 273 6.13 1.77 9.27
N LYS A 274 6.70 2.34 10.32
CA LYS A 274 6.28 2.14 11.70
C LYS A 274 5.83 3.43 12.38
N ALA A 275 6.39 4.56 11.97
CA ALA A 275 6.16 5.86 12.61
C ALA A 275 6.18 5.74 14.16
N GLU A 276 5.05 5.99 14.82
CA GLU A 276 4.91 5.92 16.29
C GLU A 276 4.65 4.50 16.83
N VAL A 277 4.30 3.53 15.96
CA VAL A 277 3.95 2.19 16.46
C VAL A 277 5.19 1.30 16.66
N SER A 278 5.14 0.46 17.67
CA SER A 278 6.25 -0.43 18.03
C SER A 278 6.41 -1.64 17.10
N GLN A 279 5.37 -1.94 16.30
CA GLN A 279 5.28 -3.12 15.43
C GLN A 279 4.81 -2.73 14.05
N TRP A 280 5.56 -3.14 13.02
CA TRP A 280 5.12 -2.96 11.64
C TRP A 280 3.77 -3.64 11.38
N GLY A 281 2.95 -3.00 10.58
CA GLY A 281 1.68 -3.54 10.12
C GLY A 281 0.49 -3.27 11.04
N LYS A 282 0.72 -2.78 12.27
CA LYS A 282 -0.38 -2.55 13.22
C LYS A 282 -1.35 -1.49 12.71
N ILE A 283 -2.64 -1.81 12.77
CA ILE A 283 -3.74 -0.93 12.42
C ILE A 283 -4.40 -0.43 13.73
N ASP A 284 -4.52 0.89 13.88
CA ASP A 284 -5.26 1.53 14.96
C ASP A 284 -6.75 1.60 14.62
N LYS A 285 -7.58 1.06 15.50
CA LYS A 285 -9.02 0.99 15.31
C LYS A 285 -9.68 2.36 15.21
N THR A 286 -9.22 3.33 16.01
CA THR A 286 -9.83 4.67 16.05
C THR A 286 -9.56 5.42 14.74
N ARG A 287 -8.33 5.34 14.22
CA ARG A 287 -7.97 5.90 12.91
C ARG A 287 -8.75 5.23 11.79
N TRP A 288 -8.85 3.89 11.81
CA TRP A 288 -9.60 3.12 10.83
C TRP A 288 -11.08 3.53 10.77
N ASP A 289 -11.75 3.53 11.92
CA ASP A 289 -13.17 3.86 12.04
C ASP A 289 -13.48 5.32 11.67
N ARG A 290 -12.55 6.24 11.97
CA ARG A 290 -12.68 7.67 11.66
C ARG A 290 -12.80 7.91 10.17
N PHE A 291 -11.97 7.26 9.36
CA PHE A 291 -12.05 7.40 7.91
C PHE A 291 -13.33 6.79 7.33
N TYR A 292 -13.77 5.63 7.82
CA TYR A 292 -15.03 5.05 7.37
C TYR A 292 -16.25 5.89 7.75
N THR A 293 -16.22 6.51 8.91
CA THR A 293 -17.24 7.50 9.31
C THR A 293 -17.23 8.68 8.36
N TRP A 294 -16.04 9.22 8.04
CA TRP A 294 -15.90 10.32 7.10
C TRP A 294 -16.42 9.98 5.70
N LEU A 295 -16.10 8.79 5.17
CA LEU A 295 -16.61 8.33 3.88
C LEU A 295 -18.13 8.29 3.84
N TYR A 296 -18.78 7.79 4.90
CA TYR A 296 -20.24 7.75 4.99
C TYR A 296 -20.85 9.15 5.10
N ASP A 297 -20.32 10.00 5.95
CA ASP A 297 -20.83 11.37 6.17
C ASP A 297 -20.70 12.24 4.92
N ASN A 298 -19.65 12.01 4.11
CA ASN A 298 -19.44 12.68 2.83
C ASN A 298 -20.11 11.96 1.63
N LYS A 299 -21.01 11.00 1.89
CA LYS A 299 -21.85 10.31 0.88
C LYS A 299 -21.05 9.49 -0.14
N VAL A 300 -19.82 9.11 0.19
CA VAL A 300 -19.03 8.16 -0.62
C VAL A 300 -19.57 6.74 -0.44
N LEU A 301 -19.91 6.38 0.79
CA LEU A 301 -20.54 5.09 1.10
C LEU A 301 -22.06 5.24 1.26
N THR A 302 -22.79 4.26 0.76
CA THR A 302 -24.26 4.18 0.91
C THR A 302 -24.70 3.53 2.21
N LYS A 303 -23.79 2.80 2.88
CA LYS A 303 -24.03 2.09 4.15
C LYS A 303 -22.92 2.41 5.15
N LYS A 304 -23.27 2.48 6.43
CA LYS A 304 -22.26 2.52 7.50
C LYS A 304 -21.59 1.18 7.64
N ILE A 305 -20.29 1.21 7.83
CA ILE A 305 -19.47 0.05 8.23
C ILE A 305 -19.42 0.03 9.76
N ALA A 306 -19.56 -1.15 10.35
CA ALA A 306 -19.50 -1.28 11.79
C ALA A 306 -18.11 -0.97 12.34
N SER A 307 -18.04 -0.47 13.57
CA SER A 307 -16.77 -0.12 14.21
C SER A 307 -15.86 -1.35 14.35
N GLY A 308 -14.63 -1.24 13.83
CA GLY A 308 -13.64 -2.31 13.80
C GLY A 308 -13.82 -3.32 12.66
N GLU A 309 -14.77 -3.12 11.76
CA GLU A 309 -14.96 -3.96 10.59
C GLU A 309 -13.95 -3.64 9.48
N GLY A 310 -13.54 -4.64 8.72
CA GLY A 310 -12.68 -4.52 7.56
C GLY A 310 -11.17 -4.66 7.85
N PHE A 311 -10.77 -4.86 9.11
CA PHE A 311 -9.39 -5.17 9.46
C PHE A 311 -9.26 -6.13 10.63
N THR A 312 -8.06 -6.74 10.79
CA THR A 312 -7.65 -7.48 11.98
C THR A 312 -6.13 -7.39 12.19
N ASN A 313 -5.70 -7.38 13.44
CA ASN A 313 -4.29 -7.47 13.84
C ASN A 313 -3.90 -8.88 14.31
N ASP A 314 -4.82 -9.88 14.31
CA ASP A 314 -4.65 -11.18 14.96
C ASP A 314 -3.61 -12.09 14.30
N TYR A 315 -3.19 -11.76 13.09
CA TYR A 315 -2.22 -12.52 12.30
C TYR A 315 -0.84 -11.88 12.27
N LEU A 316 -0.68 -10.68 12.82
CA LEU A 316 0.62 -10.04 12.96
C LEU A 316 1.53 -10.88 13.90
N PRO A 317 2.87 -10.86 13.69
CA PRO A 317 3.78 -11.60 14.56
C PRO A 317 3.64 -11.12 16.02
N GLU A 318 3.73 -12.05 16.97
CA GLU A 318 3.87 -11.70 18.38
C GLU A 318 5.21 -10.95 18.60
N LYS A 319 5.22 -10.03 19.57
CA LYS A 319 6.42 -9.22 19.90
C LYS A 319 7.53 -10.07 20.48
#